data_e31305ac63a66e7f03b71447b8272a9a
#
_entry.id   e31305ac63a66e7f03b71447b8272a9a
#
_cell.length_a   1.000
_cell.length_b   1.000
_cell.length_c   1.000
_cell.angle_alpha   90.00
_cell.angle_beta   90.00
_cell.angle_gamma   90.00
#
_symmetry.space_group_name_H-M   'P 1'
#
loop_
_entity.id
_entity.type
_entity.pdbx_description
1 polymer ?
#
loop_
_entity_poly.entity_id
_entity_poly.type
_entity_poly.pdbx_seq_one_letter_code
_entity_poly.pdbx_strand_id
1 'polypeptide(L)'
;MTIYFDKECHYWSSDDRRNEYFLNTQIDYVRDLVKHRGYVYINQIYEILGAKWDTRIDNLCVEDPYFTAVIGLDDINNRWVIDIY
;
A
#
# COMPACT_ATOMS: atom_id res chain seq x y z
N MET A 1 -6.50 6.49 6.05
CA MET A 1 -5.28 5.76 6.49
C MET A 1 -4.15 6.04 5.53
N THR A 2 -2.97 6.32 6.04
CA THR A 2 -1.81 6.69 5.22
C THR A 2 -0.70 5.65 5.36
N ILE A 3 -0.18 5.19 4.22
CA ILE A 3 0.93 4.25 4.16
C ILE A 3 2.06 4.92 3.39
N TYR A 4 3.29 4.77 3.87
CA TYR A 4 4.47 5.30 3.21
C TYR A 4 5.26 4.17 2.54
N PHE A 5 5.69 4.44 1.31
CA PHE A 5 6.51 3.52 0.53
C PHE A 5 7.81 4.23 0.19
N ASP A 6 8.92 3.75 0.75
CA ASP A 6 10.22 4.39 0.66
C ASP A 6 11.35 3.35 0.51
N LYS A 7 12.59 3.82 0.57
CA LYS A 7 13.77 2.97 0.37
C LYS A 7 13.92 1.85 1.41
N GLU A 8 13.21 1.94 2.53
CA GLU A 8 13.20 0.88 3.54
C GLU A 8 12.31 -0.29 3.12
N CYS A 9 11.46 -0.11 2.14
CA CYS A 9 10.58 -1.15 1.63
C CYS A 9 11.33 -2.05 0.65
N HIS A 10 11.11 -3.36 0.77
CA HIS A 10 11.85 -4.35 0.00
C HIS A 10 11.72 -4.16 -1.52
N TYR A 11 10.54 -3.75 -1.99
CA TYR A 11 10.27 -3.60 -3.42
C TYR A 11 10.52 -2.20 -3.97
N TRP A 12 11.11 -1.31 -3.16
CA TRP A 12 11.45 0.03 -3.60
C TRP A 12 12.44 0.01 -4.75
N SER A 13 12.24 0.91 -5.71
CA SER A 13 13.15 1.16 -6.82
C SER A 13 13.58 2.63 -6.79
N SER A 14 14.78 2.94 -7.28
CA SER A 14 15.20 4.33 -7.49
C SER A 14 14.51 4.98 -8.70
N ASP A 15 13.76 4.21 -9.47
CA ASP A 15 13.01 4.69 -10.63
C ASP A 15 11.55 4.95 -10.23
N ASP A 16 11.15 6.22 -10.23
CA ASP A 16 9.80 6.63 -9.82
C ASP A 16 8.70 6.00 -10.67
N ARG A 17 8.95 5.78 -11.96
CA ARG A 17 7.97 5.13 -12.84
C ARG A 17 7.71 3.70 -12.43
N ARG A 18 8.75 2.98 -12.02
CA ARG A 18 8.62 1.62 -11.52
C ARG A 18 7.85 1.59 -10.21
N ASN A 19 8.12 2.53 -9.32
CA ASN A 19 7.39 2.63 -8.06
C ASN A 19 5.91 2.93 -8.29
N GLU A 20 5.59 3.87 -9.16
CA GLU A 20 4.21 4.20 -9.49
C GLU A 20 3.47 3.00 -10.09
N TYR A 21 4.07 2.32 -11.06
CA TYR A 21 3.49 1.13 -11.66
C TYR A 21 3.29 0.02 -10.62
N PHE A 22 4.31 -0.22 -9.80
CA PHE A 22 4.24 -1.22 -8.74
C PHE A 22 3.09 -0.94 -7.78
N LEU A 23 2.99 0.30 -7.28
CA LEU A 23 1.95 0.67 -6.31
C LEU A 23 0.56 0.54 -6.91
N ASN A 24 0.34 1.00 -8.14
CA ASN A 24 -0.95 0.85 -8.80
C ASN A 24 -1.33 -0.62 -8.98
N THR A 25 -0.37 -1.46 -9.37
CA THR A 25 -0.59 -2.89 -9.53
C THR A 25 -0.95 -3.55 -8.20
N GLN A 26 -0.25 -3.18 -7.11
CA GLN A 26 -0.52 -3.77 -5.80
C GLN A 26 -1.86 -3.32 -5.23
N ILE A 27 -2.26 -2.07 -5.45
CA ILE A 27 -3.58 -1.59 -5.04
C ILE A 27 -4.69 -2.37 -5.76
N ASP A 28 -4.52 -2.62 -7.04
CA ASP A 28 -5.48 -3.44 -7.80
C ASP A 28 -5.55 -4.87 -7.24
N TYR A 29 -4.40 -5.44 -6.89
CA TYR A 29 -4.33 -6.75 -6.28
C TYR A 29 -5.04 -6.78 -4.91
N VAL A 30 -4.81 -5.78 -4.07
CA VAL A 30 -5.50 -5.64 -2.78
C VAL A 30 -7.01 -5.58 -2.99
N ARG A 31 -7.46 -4.79 -3.96
CA ARG A 31 -8.88 -4.67 -4.27
C ARG A 31 -9.48 -6.02 -4.66
N ASP A 32 -8.78 -6.79 -5.48
CA ASP A 32 -9.22 -8.13 -5.88
C ASP A 32 -9.30 -9.07 -4.66
N LEU A 33 -8.34 -8.99 -3.75
CA LEU A 33 -8.37 -9.78 -2.52
C LEU A 33 -9.61 -9.45 -1.68
N VAL A 34 -9.93 -8.17 -1.53
CA VAL A 34 -11.13 -7.77 -0.78
C VAL A 34 -12.39 -8.28 -1.46
N LYS A 35 -12.47 -8.21 -2.79
CA LYS A 35 -13.62 -8.76 -3.53
C LYS A 35 -13.81 -10.25 -3.32
N HIS A 36 -12.72 -11.03 -3.29
CA HIS A 36 -12.79 -12.48 -3.20
C HIS A 36 -12.92 -13.00 -1.78
N ARG A 37 -12.25 -12.36 -0.81
CA ARG A 37 -12.21 -12.81 0.58
C ARG A 37 -13.12 -12.02 1.50
N GLY A 38 -13.54 -10.83 1.09
CA GLY A 38 -14.32 -9.91 1.91
C GLY A 38 -13.50 -8.96 2.78
N TYR A 39 -12.19 -9.17 2.89
CA TYR A 39 -11.33 -8.33 3.71
C TYR A 39 -9.85 -8.53 3.38
N VAL A 40 -9.03 -7.53 3.73
CA VAL A 40 -7.56 -7.63 3.75
C VAL A 40 -7.07 -6.86 4.98
N TYR A 41 -6.23 -7.48 5.80
CA TYR A 41 -5.61 -6.80 6.93
C TYR A 41 -4.60 -5.77 6.45
N ILE A 42 -4.50 -4.65 7.17
CA ILE A 42 -3.56 -3.58 6.81
C ILE A 42 -2.11 -4.10 6.80
N ASN A 43 -1.73 -4.95 7.74
CA ASN A 43 -0.39 -5.54 7.76
C ASN A 43 -0.14 -6.45 6.55
N GLN A 44 -1.17 -7.03 5.95
CA GLN A 44 -1.02 -7.75 4.69
C GLN A 44 -0.69 -6.80 3.54
N ILE A 45 -1.26 -5.59 3.57
CA ILE A 45 -0.91 -4.55 2.59
C ILE A 45 0.54 -4.13 2.76
N TYR A 46 1.01 -3.94 4.00
CA TYR A 46 2.43 -3.66 4.27
C TYR A 46 3.33 -4.76 3.72
N GLU A 47 2.97 -6.01 3.94
CA GLU A 47 3.74 -7.15 3.43
C GLU A 47 3.78 -7.17 1.90
N ILE A 48 2.65 -6.93 1.25
CA ILE A 48 2.56 -6.85 -0.21
C ILE A 48 3.46 -5.74 -0.77
N LEU A 49 3.57 -4.63 -0.06
CA LEU A 49 4.43 -3.51 -0.45
C LEU A 49 5.90 -3.71 -0.05
N GLY A 50 6.21 -4.76 0.69
CA GLY A 50 7.55 -4.99 1.20
C GLY A 50 7.92 -4.11 2.39
N ALA A 51 6.92 -3.53 3.07
CA ALA A 51 7.11 -2.71 4.25
C ALA A 51 7.06 -3.57 5.53
N LYS A 52 7.61 -3.02 6.60
CA LYS A 52 7.57 -3.69 7.90
C LYS A 52 6.18 -3.62 8.51
N TRP A 53 5.78 -4.70 9.17
CA TRP A 53 4.52 -4.73 9.90
C TRP A 53 4.52 -3.72 11.04
N ASP A 54 3.35 -3.16 11.29
CA ASP A 54 3.11 -2.30 12.44
C ASP A 54 2.18 -3.03 13.40
N THR A 55 2.72 -3.45 14.55
CA THR A 55 1.96 -4.22 15.54
C THR A 55 0.81 -3.44 16.15
N ARG A 56 0.83 -2.11 16.05
CA ARG A 56 -0.24 -1.25 16.57
C ARG A 56 -1.53 -1.35 15.75
N ILE A 57 -1.44 -1.90 14.53
CA ILE A 57 -2.58 -1.98 13.61
C ILE A 57 -2.91 -3.42 13.20
N ASP A 58 -2.52 -4.41 14.00
CA ASP A 58 -2.69 -5.83 13.68
C ASP A 58 -4.13 -6.23 13.32
N ASN A 59 -5.12 -5.59 13.95
CA ASN A 59 -6.52 -5.95 13.76
C ASN A 59 -7.26 -5.07 12.76
N LEU A 60 -6.59 -4.09 12.17
CA LEU A 60 -7.21 -3.22 11.19
C LEU A 60 -7.29 -3.90 9.83
N CYS A 61 -8.42 -3.77 9.16
CA CYS A 61 -8.62 -4.37 7.84
C CYS A 61 -9.44 -3.45 6.93
N VAL A 62 -9.30 -3.68 5.63
CA VAL A 62 -10.11 -3.08 4.59
C VAL A 62 -11.16 -4.12 4.20
N GLU A 63 -12.44 -3.74 4.25
CA GLU A 63 -13.56 -4.64 3.94
C GLU A 63 -14.35 -4.22 2.71
N ASP A 64 -14.21 -2.96 2.29
CA ASP A 64 -14.92 -2.42 1.13
C ASP A 64 -14.03 -2.50 -0.11
N PRO A 65 -14.40 -3.30 -1.15
CA PRO A 65 -13.60 -3.38 -2.38
C PRO A 65 -13.62 -2.08 -3.19
N TYR A 66 -14.54 -1.18 -2.88
CA TYR A 66 -14.64 0.13 -3.54
C TYR A 66 -13.91 1.23 -2.78
N PHE A 67 -12.99 0.86 -1.88
CA PHE A 67 -12.16 1.85 -1.20
C PHE A 67 -11.44 2.75 -2.21
N THR A 68 -11.22 4.01 -1.80
CA THR A 68 -10.44 4.96 -2.60
C THR A 68 -8.99 4.90 -2.18
N ALA A 69 -8.09 4.78 -3.14
CA ALA A 69 -6.65 4.88 -2.89
C ALA A 69 -6.08 6.02 -3.73
N VAL A 70 -5.41 6.94 -3.06
CA VAL A 70 -4.71 8.06 -3.70
C VAL A 70 -3.22 7.86 -3.51
N ILE A 71 -2.48 7.83 -4.62
CA ILE A 71 -1.03 7.61 -4.61
C ILE A 71 -0.37 8.90 -5.07
N GLY A 72 0.56 9.40 -4.27
CA GLY A 72 1.29 10.62 -4.59
C GLY A 72 2.76 10.51 -4.24
N LEU A 73 3.60 11.26 -4.97
CA LEU A 73 5.03 11.33 -4.72
C LEU A 73 5.33 12.49 -3.78
N ASP A 74 6.01 12.20 -2.68
CA ASP A 74 6.55 13.19 -1.76
C ASP A 74 8.04 13.37 -2.06
N ASP A 75 8.37 14.32 -2.94
CA ASP A 75 9.74 14.57 -3.37
C ASP A 75 10.65 15.03 -2.25
N ILE A 76 10.10 15.76 -1.28
CA ILE A 76 10.89 16.32 -0.18
C ILE A 76 11.47 15.21 0.69
N ASN A 77 10.68 14.18 0.96
CA ASN A 77 11.08 13.07 1.82
C ASN A 77 11.48 11.82 1.01
N ASN A 78 11.53 11.93 -0.31
CA ASN A 78 11.89 10.84 -1.22
C ASN A 78 11.09 9.55 -0.93
N ARG A 79 9.76 9.69 -0.95
CA ARG A 79 8.86 8.57 -0.68
C ARG A 79 7.55 8.72 -1.43
N TRP A 80 6.84 7.61 -1.60
CA TRP A 80 5.46 7.62 -2.08
C TRP A 80 4.51 7.58 -0.89
N VAL A 81 3.39 8.24 -1.02
CA VAL A 81 2.33 8.29 0.00
C VAL A 81 1.08 7.65 -0.58
N ILE A 82 0.52 6.68 0.13
CA ILE A 82 -0.72 6.01 -0.27
C ILE A 82 -1.76 6.32 0.80
N ASP A 83 -2.80 7.06 0.42
CA ASP A 83 -3.94 7.34 1.29
C ASP A 83 -5.10 6.44 0.90
N ILE A 84 -5.62 5.70 1.87
CA ILE A 84 -6.76 4.78 1.70
C ILE A 84 -7.94 5.32 2.51
N TYR A 85 -9.08 5.46 1.84
CA TYR A 85 -10.33 5.98 2.43
C TYR A 85 -11.45 4.95 2.37
#